data_969b6d7f2a4fab8361ee474b6ed7afb9
#
_entry.id   969b6d7f2a4fab8361ee474b6ed7afb9
#
_cell.length_a   1.000
_cell.length_b   1.000
_cell.length_c   1.000
_cell.angle_alpha   90.00
_cell.angle_beta   90.00
_cell.angle_gamma   90.00
#
_symmetry.space_group_name_H-M   'P 1'
#
loop_
_entity.id
_entity.type
_entity.pdbx_description
1 polymer ?
#
loop_
_entity_poly.entity_id
_entity_poly.type
_entity_poly.pdbx_seq_one_letter_code
_entity_poly.pdbx_strand_id
1 'polypeptide(L)'
;MEINNIFNNNYLWANEKLTVDSSYFSNLSKGQSPEILYIGCSDSRVAAEELMGLGPGEVFVHRNIANMVPNTDLSALSVIDYALTHLK
;
A
#
# COMPACT_ATOMS: atom_id res chain seq x y z
N MET A 1 16.76 -8.04 15.15
CA MET A 1 15.45 -8.60 14.77
C MET A 1 15.64 -9.93 14.07
N GLU A 2 14.96 -10.95 14.54
CA GLU A 2 15.01 -12.26 13.90
C GLU A 2 13.98 -12.35 12.80
N ILE A 3 14.40 -12.87 11.64
CA ILE A 3 13.51 -12.94 10.48
C ILE A 3 12.32 -13.87 10.72
N ASN A 4 12.48 -14.90 11.54
CA ASN A 4 11.39 -15.80 11.91
C ASN A 4 10.26 -15.08 12.65
N ASN A 5 10.58 -14.04 13.40
CA ASN A 5 9.58 -13.23 14.07
C ASN A 5 8.70 -12.48 13.07
N ILE A 6 9.27 -12.07 11.94
CA ILE A 6 8.51 -11.40 10.88
C ILE A 6 7.50 -12.34 10.27
N PHE A 7 7.89 -13.57 9.96
CA PHE A 7 6.96 -14.58 9.43
C PHE A 7 5.87 -14.93 10.44
N ASN A 8 6.23 -15.08 11.71
CA ASN A 8 5.26 -15.36 12.76
C ASN A 8 4.27 -14.20 12.93
N ASN A 9 4.76 -12.96 12.94
CA ASN A 9 3.91 -11.78 13.02
C ASN A 9 2.96 -11.69 11.82
N ASN A 10 3.43 -12.02 10.64
CA ASN A 10 2.60 -12.05 9.44
C ASN A 10 1.48 -13.09 9.56
N TYR A 11 1.80 -14.27 10.05
CA TYR A 11 0.81 -15.32 10.29
C TYR A 11 -0.27 -14.87 11.27
N LEU A 12 0.13 -14.27 12.38
CA LEU A 12 -0.80 -13.75 13.38
C LEU A 12 -1.66 -12.62 12.83
N TRP A 13 -1.07 -11.73 12.08
CA TRP A 13 -1.79 -10.62 11.43
C TRP A 13 -2.84 -11.14 10.45
N ALA A 14 -2.48 -12.11 9.61
CA ALA A 14 -3.41 -12.68 8.65
C ALA A 14 -4.58 -13.38 9.34
N ASN A 15 -4.30 -14.15 10.40
CA ASN A 15 -5.35 -14.81 11.17
C ASN A 15 -6.27 -13.84 11.89
N GLU A 16 -5.72 -12.76 12.41
CA GLU A 16 -6.52 -11.71 13.04
C GLU A 16 -7.48 -11.09 12.04
N LYS A 17 -7.01 -10.78 10.83
CA LYS A 17 -7.87 -10.22 9.77
C LYS A 17 -8.97 -11.19 9.37
N LEU A 18 -8.65 -12.47 9.23
CA LEU A 18 -9.64 -13.50 8.87
C LEU A 18 -10.64 -13.77 10.00
N THR A 19 -10.26 -13.57 11.26
CA THR A 19 -11.15 -13.71 12.39
C THR A 19 -12.23 -12.63 12.40
N VAL A 20 -11.84 -11.40 12.06
CA VAL A 20 -12.76 -10.25 11.98
C VAL A 20 -13.63 -10.37 10.72
N ASP A 21 -13.04 -10.74 9.59
CA ASP A 21 -13.73 -10.87 8.30
C ASP A 21 -13.13 -12.02 7.51
N SER A 22 -13.84 -13.15 7.42
CA SER A 22 -13.37 -14.34 6.72
C SER A 22 -13.16 -14.11 5.22
N SER A 23 -13.74 -13.06 4.65
CA SER A 23 -13.60 -12.71 3.24
C SER A 23 -12.55 -11.64 2.98
N TYR A 24 -11.76 -11.26 3.99
CA TYR A 24 -10.85 -10.11 3.90
C TYR A 24 -9.90 -10.20 2.69
N PHE A 25 -9.13 -11.28 2.59
CA PHE A 25 -8.17 -11.43 1.49
C PHE A 25 -8.87 -11.76 0.17
N SER A 26 -9.96 -12.49 0.21
CA SER A 26 -10.74 -12.77 -0.99
C SER A 26 -11.28 -11.49 -1.61
N ASN A 27 -11.78 -10.58 -0.80
CA ASN A 27 -12.27 -9.28 -1.28
C ASN A 27 -11.14 -8.42 -1.83
N LEU A 28 -9.96 -8.41 -1.19
CA LEU A 28 -8.81 -7.67 -1.71
C LEU A 28 -8.34 -8.19 -3.07
N SER A 29 -8.46 -9.50 -3.32
CA SER A 29 -8.05 -10.11 -4.58
C SER A 29 -8.94 -9.77 -5.76
N LYS A 30 -10.14 -9.24 -5.53
CA LYS A 30 -11.10 -8.93 -6.59
C LYS A 30 -10.80 -7.65 -7.37
N GLY A 31 -9.83 -6.88 -6.91
CA GLY A 31 -9.46 -5.63 -7.55
C GLY A 31 -9.21 -4.54 -6.52
N GLN A 32 -8.97 -3.32 -7.02
CA GLN A 32 -8.73 -2.18 -6.16
C GLN A 32 -9.41 -0.93 -6.70
N SER A 33 -9.92 -0.11 -5.80
CA SER A 33 -10.52 1.19 -6.14
C SER A 33 -10.13 2.21 -5.07
N PRO A 34 -8.83 2.41 -4.81
CA PRO A 34 -8.40 3.38 -3.82
C PRO A 34 -8.76 4.80 -4.27
N GLU A 35 -9.21 5.61 -3.33
CA GLU A 35 -9.58 7.00 -3.61
C GLU A 35 -8.41 7.96 -3.46
N ILE A 36 -7.30 7.50 -2.90
CA ILE A 36 -6.15 8.32 -2.55
C ILE A 36 -4.90 7.77 -3.23
N LEU A 37 -4.17 8.67 -3.91
CA LEU A 37 -2.81 8.42 -4.36
C LEU A 37 -1.85 9.08 -3.37
N TYR A 38 -0.92 8.31 -2.84
CA TYR A 38 0.12 8.78 -1.94
C TYR A 38 1.48 8.63 -2.60
N ILE A 39 2.24 9.71 -2.67
CA ILE A 39 3.63 9.69 -3.13
C ILE A 39 4.50 10.07 -1.94
N GLY A 40 5.26 9.11 -1.44
CA GLY A 40 6.07 9.27 -0.25
C GLY A 40 7.55 9.03 -0.46
N CYS A 41 8.35 9.37 0.55
CA CYS A 41 9.78 9.12 0.54
C CYS A 41 10.05 7.65 0.88
N SER A 42 10.97 7.04 0.14
CA SER A 42 11.41 5.67 0.41
C SER A 42 12.09 5.53 1.77
N ASP A 43 12.68 6.62 2.27
CA ASP A 43 13.34 6.66 3.58
C ASP A 43 12.37 7.03 4.71
N SER A 44 11.08 6.92 4.49
CA SER A 44 10.09 7.15 5.54
C SER A 44 10.03 5.97 6.51
N ARG A 45 9.88 6.29 7.78
CA ARG A 45 9.70 5.29 8.85
C ARG A 45 8.25 4.98 9.13
N VAL A 46 7.33 5.61 8.41
CA VAL A 46 5.89 5.46 8.62
C VAL A 46 5.23 5.01 7.33
N ALA A 47 4.42 3.95 7.41
CA ALA A 47 3.63 3.50 6.26
C ALA A 47 2.49 4.49 5.99
N ALA A 48 2.18 4.69 4.70
CA ALA A 48 1.14 5.64 4.29
C ALA A 48 -0.22 5.30 4.90
N GLU A 49 -0.60 4.04 4.86
CA GLU A 49 -1.89 3.57 5.38
C GLU A 49 -1.97 3.78 6.89
N GLU A 50 -0.89 3.50 7.61
CA GLU A 50 -0.88 3.67 9.06
C GLU A 50 -1.02 5.14 9.45
N LEU A 51 -0.32 6.03 8.73
CA LEU A 51 -0.41 7.46 8.97
C LEU A 51 -1.83 8.00 8.80
N MET A 52 -2.56 7.45 7.84
CA MET A 52 -3.92 7.89 7.52
C MET A 52 -5.01 7.06 8.23
N GLY A 53 -4.64 6.02 8.96
CA GLY A 53 -5.59 5.12 9.61
C GLY A 53 -6.37 4.27 8.64
N LEU A 54 -5.78 3.94 7.50
CA LEU A 54 -6.41 3.13 6.45
C LEU A 54 -5.80 1.74 6.38
N GLY A 55 -6.50 0.83 5.76
CA GLY A 55 -6.04 -0.55 5.58
C GLY A 55 -5.52 -0.83 4.18
N PRO A 56 -5.03 -2.06 3.95
CA PRO A 56 -4.58 -2.48 2.62
C PRO A 56 -5.64 -2.27 1.55
N GLY A 57 -5.23 -1.80 0.38
CA GLY A 57 -6.11 -1.58 -0.76
C GLY A 57 -6.83 -0.25 -0.76
N GLU A 58 -6.74 0.53 0.31
CA GLU A 58 -7.44 1.82 0.42
C GLU A 58 -6.62 3.00 -0.13
N VAL A 59 -5.31 2.81 -0.31
CA VAL A 59 -4.39 3.84 -0.81
C VAL A 59 -3.56 3.26 -1.93
N PHE A 60 -3.43 4.01 -3.04
CA PHE A 60 -2.50 3.67 -4.10
C PHE A 60 -1.16 4.35 -3.80
N VAL A 61 -0.12 3.57 -3.53
CA VAL A 61 1.13 4.09 -2.94
C VAL A 61 2.27 4.00 -3.95
N HIS A 62 3.01 5.10 -4.10
CA HIS A 62 4.31 5.14 -4.75
C HIS A 62 5.31 5.78 -3.81
N ARG A 63 6.50 5.21 -3.71
CA ARG A 63 7.59 5.74 -2.87
C ARG A 63 8.86 5.84 -3.68
N ASN A 64 9.54 6.97 -3.54
CA ASN A 64 10.86 7.21 -4.15
C ASN A 64 11.71 8.05 -3.20
N ILE A 65 12.95 8.29 -3.56
CA ILE A 65 13.83 9.14 -2.75
C ILE A 65 13.30 10.57 -2.78
N ALA A 66 13.02 11.11 -1.59
CA ALA A 66 12.54 12.47 -1.36
C ALA A 66 11.18 12.78 -2.00
N ASN A 67 10.36 11.76 -2.24
CA ASN A 67 9.00 11.88 -2.81
C ASN A 67 8.93 12.82 -4.03
N MET A 68 9.96 12.74 -4.89
CA MET A 68 10.04 13.59 -6.08
C MET A 68 9.25 13.01 -7.25
N VAL A 69 8.74 13.90 -8.11
CA VAL A 69 8.05 13.53 -9.35
C VAL A 69 8.71 14.27 -10.53
N PRO A 70 9.97 13.94 -10.86
CA PRO A 70 10.62 14.57 -12.01
C PRO A 70 10.00 14.07 -13.33
N ASN A 71 10.00 14.91 -14.35
CA ASN A 71 9.43 14.58 -15.66
C ASN A 71 10.10 13.37 -16.34
N THR A 72 11.31 13.00 -15.90
CA THR A 72 12.06 11.88 -16.45
C THR A 72 11.90 10.58 -15.65
N ASP A 73 11.18 10.60 -14.53
CA ASP A 73 10.96 9.40 -13.71
C ASP A 73 9.74 8.64 -14.22
N LEU A 74 10.00 7.62 -15.04
CA LEU A 74 8.93 6.80 -15.61
C LEU A 74 8.16 6.04 -14.53
N SER A 75 8.79 5.66 -13.43
CA SER A 75 8.12 4.95 -12.35
C SER A 75 7.04 5.80 -11.69
N ALA A 76 7.39 7.01 -11.26
CA ALA A 76 6.44 7.93 -10.63
C ALA A 76 5.34 8.35 -11.62
N LEU A 77 5.70 8.65 -12.86
CA LEU A 77 4.74 9.06 -13.88
C LEU A 77 3.78 7.93 -14.22
N SER A 78 4.25 6.69 -14.28
CA SER A 78 3.41 5.52 -14.53
C SER A 78 2.39 5.32 -13.42
N VAL A 79 2.77 5.51 -12.16
CA VAL A 79 1.86 5.39 -11.02
C VAL A 79 0.77 6.45 -11.10
N ILE A 80 1.14 7.71 -11.39
CA ILE A 80 0.19 8.80 -11.51
C ILE A 80 -0.78 8.55 -12.68
N ASP A 81 -0.25 8.14 -13.83
CA ASP A 81 -1.07 7.84 -14.99
C ASP A 81 -2.07 6.72 -14.69
N TYR A 82 -1.62 5.64 -14.08
CA TYR A 82 -2.48 4.54 -13.72
C TYR A 82 -3.58 4.97 -12.76
N ALA A 83 -3.23 5.74 -11.72
CA ALA A 83 -4.18 6.21 -10.75
C ALA A 83 -5.26 7.10 -11.38
N LEU A 84 -4.87 8.02 -12.26
CA LEU A 84 -5.81 8.94 -12.91
C LEU A 84 -6.63 8.27 -14.01
N THR A 85 -6.04 7.33 -14.74
CA THR A 85 -6.67 6.72 -15.92
C THR A 85 -7.51 5.51 -15.55
N HIS A 86 -7.03 4.64 -14.69
CA HIS A 86 -7.62 3.34 -14.40
C HIS A 86 -8.31 3.26 -13.05
N LEU A 87 -7.79 3.92 -12.02
CA LEU A 87 -8.35 3.86 -10.67
C LEU A 87 -9.35 5.00 -10.42
N LYS A 88 -9.06 6.17 -10.99
CA LYS A 88 -9.91 7.37 -10.85
C LYS A 88 -10.31 7.67 -9.42
#